data_7c33515dcbd5b1e31d45d3a39479a0e8
#
_entry.id   7c33515dcbd5b1e31d45d3a39479a0e8
#
_cell.length_a   1.000
_cell.length_b   1.000
_cell.length_c   1.000
_cell.angle_alpha   90.00
_cell.angle_beta   90.00
_cell.angle_gamma   90.00
#
_symmetry.space_group_name_H-M   'P 1'
#
loop_
_entity.id
_entity.type
_entity.pdbx_description
1 polymer ?
#
loop_
_entity_poly.entity_id
_entity_poly.type
_entity_poly.pdbx_seq_one_letter_code
_entity_poly.pdbx_strand_id
1 'polypeptide(L)'
;TRKQAWSDIKEGAYRDVHQYFFNIGGKAGFEAYPDQPVDEMTVENIASTRQWIIGTPDDAIEAITRMDKQAGGIGGIMQITQEWVGTEQVNHSMELFARYVIPHFRGHTQPMVKAFERTSTDNATGILPELGGPPTSAPDPQTRKSNLHLLN
;
A
#
# COMPACT_ATOMS: atom_id res chain seq x y z
N THR A 1 -2.39 -14.60 -17.65
CA THR A 1 -2.00 -15.77 -16.83
C THR A 1 -0.76 -15.46 -16.01
N ARG A 2 -0.55 -16.18 -14.89
CA ARG A 2 0.65 -16.05 -14.05
C ARG A 2 1.94 -16.23 -14.87
N LYS A 3 1.97 -17.22 -15.76
CA LYS A 3 3.13 -17.48 -16.65
C LYS A 3 3.42 -16.27 -17.55
N GLN A 4 2.40 -15.64 -18.10
CA GLN A 4 2.56 -14.46 -18.94
C GLN A 4 3.08 -13.27 -18.13
N ALA A 5 2.50 -13.01 -16.95
CA ALA A 5 2.95 -11.93 -16.08
C ALA A 5 4.46 -12.05 -15.75
N TRP A 6 4.90 -13.26 -15.40
CA TRP A 6 6.33 -13.53 -15.18
C TRP A 6 7.19 -13.32 -16.42
N SER A 7 6.74 -13.80 -17.57
CA SER A 7 7.45 -13.61 -18.83
C SER A 7 7.61 -12.14 -19.18
N ASP A 8 6.58 -11.35 -18.95
CA ASP A 8 6.56 -9.92 -19.30
C ASP A 8 7.52 -9.10 -18.44
N ILE A 9 7.59 -9.37 -17.14
CA ILE A 9 8.35 -8.53 -16.21
C ILE A 9 9.81 -8.93 -16.06
N LYS A 10 10.17 -10.17 -16.33
CA LYS A 10 11.45 -10.77 -15.90
C LYS A 10 12.68 -9.99 -16.32
N GLU A 11 12.73 -9.54 -17.56
CA GLU A 11 13.87 -8.77 -18.07
C GLU A 11 13.95 -7.38 -17.45
N GLY A 12 12.82 -6.68 -17.36
CA GLY A 12 12.75 -5.35 -16.75
C GLY A 12 13.10 -5.37 -15.27
N ALA A 13 12.56 -6.34 -14.54
CA ALA A 13 12.86 -6.52 -13.12
C ALA A 13 14.35 -6.87 -12.87
N TYR A 14 14.94 -7.70 -13.75
CA TYR A 14 16.37 -8.00 -13.68
C TYR A 14 17.22 -6.76 -13.88
N ARG A 15 16.92 -5.94 -14.90
CA ARG A 15 17.64 -4.69 -15.15
C ARG A 15 17.52 -3.71 -13.97
N ASP A 16 16.33 -3.55 -13.46
CA ASP A 16 16.06 -2.63 -12.35
C ASP A 16 16.84 -3.05 -11.10
N VAL A 17 16.77 -4.30 -10.70
CA VAL A 17 17.46 -4.77 -9.49
C VAL A 17 18.96 -4.90 -9.70
N HIS A 18 19.41 -5.66 -10.70
CA HIS A 18 20.82 -5.99 -10.84
C HIS A 18 21.67 -4.88 -11.45
N GLN A 19 21.10 -4.09 -12.38
CA GLN A 19 21.84 -3.04 -13.07
C GLN A 19 21.66 -1.67 -12.44
N TYR A 20 20.54 -1.42 -11.77
CA TYR A 20 20.28 -0.13 -11.12
C TYR A 20 20.48 -0.21 -9.60
N PHE A 21 19.64 -0.93 -8.87
CA PHE A 21 19.68 -0.92 -7.41
C PHE A 21 21.01 -1.45 -6.84
N PHE A 22 21.55 -2.52 -7.38
CA PHE A 22 22.83 -3.05 -6.88
C PHE A 22 23.99 -2.11 -7.12
N ASN A 23 23.95 -1.28 -8.16
CA ASN A 23 24.98 -0.30 -8.45
C ASN A 23 24.92 0.96 -7.57
N ILE A 24 23.74 1.36 -7.10
CA ILE A 24 23.56 2.58 -6.30
C ILE A 24 23.52 2.32 -4.80
N GLY A 25 22.97 1.21 -4.35
CA GLY A 25 22.74 0.90 -2.94
C GLY A 25 23.26 -0.47 -2.51
N GLY A 26 23.85 -1.22 -3.43
CA GLY A 26 24.27 -2.59 -3.16
C GLY A 26 23.10 -3.57 -3.08
N LYS A 27 23.42 -4.82 -2.79
CA LYS A 27 22.47 -5.93 -2.71
C LYS A 27 21.67 -6.00 -1.40
N ALA A 28 22.04 -5.22 -0.42
CA ALA A 28 21.40 -5.20 0.90
C ALA A 28 19.88 -4.94 0.79
N GLY A 29 19.10 -5.76 1.46
CA GLY A 29 17.65 -5.71 1.42
C GLY A 29 16.99 -6.48 0.27
N PHE A 30 17.77 -7.05 -0.65
CA PHE A 30 17.30 -8.00 -1.66
C PHE A 30 17.72 -9.43 -1.35
N GLU A 31 18.63 -9.59 -0.41
CA GLU A 31 19.16 -10.87 0.04
C GLU A 31 18.09 -11.66 0.82
N ALA A 32 18.01 -12.96 0.57
CA ALA A 32 17.20 -13.89 1.35
C ALA A 32 17.91 -14.31 2.66
N TYR A 33 19.24 -14.23 2.68
CA TYR A 33 20.10 -14.52 3.83
C TYR A 33 21.38 -13.69 3.74
N PRO A 34 22.08 -13.41 4.88
CA PRO A 34 23.30 -12.61 4.90
C PRO A 34 24.35 -13.13 3.92
N ASP A 35 25.01 -12.23 3.21
CA ASP A 35 26.08 -12.50 2.25
C ASP A 35 25.69 -13.41 1.06
N GLN A 36 24.40 -13.50 0.73
CA GLN A 36 23.94 -14.24 -0.43
C GLN A 36 24.70 -13.83 -1.70
N PRO A 37 25.26 -14.79 -2.49
CA PRO A 37 25.91 -14.50 -3.76
C PRO A 37 24.95 -13.86 -4.75
N VAL A 38 25.43 -12.90 -5.56
CA VAL A 38 24.60 -12.16 -6.53
C VAL A 38 24.05 -13.08 -7.62
N ASP A 39 24.79 -14.10 -8.01
CA ASP A 39 24.38 -15.10 -9.00
C ASP A 39 23.22 -16.01 -8.52
N GLU A 40 23.03 -16.13 -7.20
CA GLU A 40 21.89 -16.82 -6.61
C GLU A 40 20.66 -15.91 -6.45
N MET A 41 20.81 -14.61 -6.63
CA MET A 41 19.74 -13.61 -6.47
C MET A 41 18.91 -13.51 -7.76
N THR A 42 18.20 -14.58 -8.10
CA THR A 42 17.29 -14.58 -9.25
C THR A 42 16.11 -13.64 -9.03
N VAL A 43 15.48 -13.17 -10.10
CA VAL A 43 14.27 -12.34 -10.03
C VAL A 43 13.18 -13.03 -9.21
N GLU A 44 13.04 -14.33 -9.35
CA GLU A 44 12.07 -15.16 -8.63
C GLU A 44 12.36 -15.18 -7.12
N ASN A 45 13.63 -15.34 -6.73
CA ASN A 45 14.05 -15.33 -5.33
C ASN A 45 13.83 -13.96 -4.70
N ILE A 46 14.20 -12.90 -5.40
CA ILE A 46 13.99 -11.52 -4.97
C ILE A 46 12.50 -11.22 -4.84
N ALA A 47 11.69 -11.60 -5.81
CA ALA A 47 10.23 -11.42 -5.76
C ALA A 47 9.61 -12.08 -4.53
N SER A 48 10.07 -13.29 -4.19
CA SER A 48 9.62 -13.99 -2.99
C SER A 48 10.03 -13.25 -1.71
N THR A 49 11.29 -12.86 -1.59
CA THR A 49 11.85 -12.14 -0.44
C THR A 49 11.19 -10.78 -0.23
N ARG A 50 10.95 -10.06 -1.32
CA ARG A 50 10.33 -8.71 -1.32
C ARG A 50 8.81 -8.75 -1.38
N GLN A 51 8.22 -9.94 -1.40
CA GLN A 51 6.77 -10.17 -1.48
C GLN A 51 6.11 -9.47 -2.67
N TRP A 52 6.77 -9.49 -3.83
CA TRP A 52 6.17 -8.95 -5.05
C TRP A 52 4.95 -9.76 -5.46
N ILE A 53 3.90 -9.09 -5.86
CA ILE A 53 2.67 -9.72 -6.33
C ILE A 53 2.74 -9.78 -7.86
N ILE A 54 3.03 -10.96 -8.40
CA ILE A 54 3.17 -11.18 -9.84
C ILE A 54 2.23 -12.32 -10.25
N GLY A 55 1.24 -12.00 -11.06
CA GLY A 55 0.27 -13.01 -11.47
C GLY A 55 -1.05 -12.45 -11.98
N THR A 56 -2.12 -13.09 -11.59
CA THR A 56 -3.49 -12.76 -11.92
C THR A 56 -4.15 -11.90 -10.84
N PRO A 57 -5.32 -11.31 -11.08
CA PRO A 57 -6.09 -10.67 -10.03
C PRO A 57 -6.36 -11.55 -8.80
N ASP A 58 -6.59 -12.85 -9.00
CA ASP A 58 -6.80 -13.79 -7.89
C ASP A 58 -5.53 -13.95 -7.04
N ASP A 59 -4.36 -13.99 -7.68
CA ASP A 59 -3.06 -14.00 -6.98
C ASP A 59 -2.87 -12.75 -6.13
N ALA A 60 -3.29 -11.60 -6.63
CA ALA A 60 -3.25 -10.34 -5.89
C ALA A 60 -4.21 -10.35 -4.69
N ILE A 61 -5.42 -10.83 -4.88
CA ILE A 61 -6.42 -10.96 -3.80
C ILE A 61 -5.90 -11.88 -2.70
N GLU A 62 -5.34 -13.04 -3.07
CA GLU A 62 -4.76 -13.98 -2.11
C GLU A 62 -3.61 -13.37 -1.32
N ALA A 63 -2.67 -12.71 -2.01
CA ALA A 63 -1.51 -12.08 -1.38
C ALA A 63 -1.93 -10.97 -0.41
N ILE A 64 -2.84 -10.09 -0.82
CA ILE A 64 -3.34 -9.00 0.02
C ILE A 64 -4.10 -9.53 1.23
N THR A 65 -4.94 -10.55 1.04
CA THR A 65 -5.67 -11.19 2.15
C THR A 65 -4.70 -11.82 3.17
N ARG A 66 -3.61 -12.42 2.70
CA ARG A 66 -2.56 -12.98 3.56
C ARG A 66 -1.86 -11.88 4.35
N MET A 67 -1.47 -10.77 3.70
CA MET A 67 -0.84 -9.62 4.37
C MET A 67 -1.76 -9.01 5.43
N ASP A 68 -3.04 -8.83 5.10
CA ASP A 68 -4.05 -8.31 6.03
C ASP A 68 -4.17 -9.17 7.29
N LYS A 69 -4.24 -10.48 7.13
CA LYS A 69 -4.27 -11.43 8.26
C LYS A 69 -2.99 -11.40 9.10
N GLN A 70 -1.82 -11.33 8.46
CA GLN A 70 -0.54 -11.31 9.16
C GLN A 70 -0.33 -10.02 9.95
N ALA A 71 -0.81 -8.90 9.43
CA ALA A 71 -0.72 -7.60 10.10
C ALA A 71 -1.80 -7.37 11.16
N GLY A 72 -2.82 -8.23 11.26
CA GLY A 72 -3.97 -7.99 12.12
C GLY A 72 -4.91 -6.89 11.60
N GLY A 73 -4.88 -6.63 10.32
CA GLY A 73 -5.62 -5.60 9.61
C GLY A 73 -4.71 -4.55 8.98
N ILE A 74 -5.00 -4.17 7.73
CA ILE A 74 -4.31 -3.10 7.01
C ILE A 74 -5.29 -1.99 6.64
N GLY A 75 -4.88 -0.74 6.78
CA GLY A 75 -5.72 0.43 6.45
C GLY A 75 -5.77 0.75 4.96
N GLY A 76 -4.81 0.28 4.20
CA GLY A 76 -4.73 0.50 2.76
C GLY A 76 -3.46 -0.09 2.16
N ILE A 77 -3.42 -0.10 0.82
CA ILE A 77 -2.28 -0.55 0.04
C ILE A 77 -1.92 0.55 -0.94
N MET A 78 -0.64 0.87 -0.99
CA MET A 78 -0.08 1.72 -2.03
C MET A 78 0.54 0.83 -3.10
N GLN A 79 0.00 0.90 -4.30
CA GLN A 79 0.58 0.24 -5.46
C GLN A 79 1.68 1.12 -6.05
N ILE A 80 2.87 0.57 -6.18
CA ILE A 80 4.00 1.23 -6.85
C ILE A 80 4.14 0.59 -8.23
N THR A 81 4.19 1.41 -9.26
CA THR A 81 4.49 0.97 -10.63
C THR A 81 5.99 1.06 -10.87
N GLN A 82 6.54 0.02 -11.48
CA GLN A 82 7.92 -0.02 -11.94
C GLN A 82 7.94 -0.11 -13.46
N GLU A 83 8.95 0.46 -14.09
CA GLU A 83 9.13 0.43 -15.55
C GLU A 83 9.73 -0.91 -16.03
N TRP A 84 9.20 -2.03 -15.53
CA TRP A 84 9.64 -3.37 -15.93
C TRP A 84 9.04 -3.82 -17.26
N VAL A 85 7.95 -3.19 -17.66
CA VAL A 85 7.22 -3.44 -18.91
C VAL A 85 6.82 -2.12 -19.56
N GLY A 86 6.33 -2.19 -20.79
CA GLY A 86 5.83 -0.98 -21.47
C GLY A 86 4.56 -0.41 -20.86
N THR A 87 4.25 0.83 -21.21
CA THR A 87 3.10 1.59 -20.70
C THR A 87 1.77 0.86 -20.90
N GLU A 88 1.60 0.14 -22.02
CA GLU A 88 0.39 -0.61 -22.31
C GLU A 88 0.16 -1.72 -21.27
N GLN A 89 1.20 -2.48 -20.94
CA GLN A 89 1.12 -3.55 -19.94
C GLN A 89 0.92 -2.99 -18.53
N VAL A 90 1.54 -1.85 -18.21
CA VAL A 90 1.29 -1.15 -16.94
C VAL A 90 -0.17 -0.74 -16.83
N ASN A 91 -0.72 -0.10 -17.85
CA ASN A 91 -2.12 0.33 -17.89
C ASN A 91 -3.07 -0.87 -17.78
N HIS A 92 -2.78 -1.96 -18.50
CA HIS A 92 -3.56 -3.19 -18.40
C HIS A 92 -3.54 -3.79 -16.99
N SER A 93 -2.37 -3.81 -16.33
CA SER A 93 -2.25 -4.27 -14.94
C SER A 93 -3.08 -3.41 -13.99
N MET A 94 -3.03 -2.08 -14.14
CA MET A 94 -3.85 -1.16 -13.35
C MET A 94 -5.36 -1.36 -13.59
N GLU A 95 -5.76 -1.58 -14.84
CA GLU A 95 -7.16 -1.86 -15.19
C GLU A 95 -7.65 -3.15 -14.54
N LEU A 96 -6.86 -4.24 -14.61
CA LEU A 96 -7.20 -5.49 -13.97
C LEU A 96 -7.31 -5.35 -12.46
N PHE A 97 -6.39 -4.62 -11.84
CA PHE A 97 -6.42 -4.36 -10.40
C PHE A 97 -7.67 -3.56 -10.00
N ALA A 98 -7.97 -2.48 -10.72
CA ALA A 98 -9.14 -1.66 -10.47
C ALA A 98 -10.46 -2.41 -10.67
N ARG A 99 -10.52 -3.27 -11.69
CA ARG A 99 -11.74 -3.98 -12.07
C ARG A 99 -12.03 -5.19 -11.18
N TYR A 100 -11.02 -5.92 -10.74
CA TYR A 100 -11.19 -7.22 -10.08
C TYR A 100 -10.71 -7.23 -8.63
N VAL A 101 -9.62 -6.53 -8.31
CA VAL A 101 -9.02 -6.58 -6.97
C VAL A 101 -9.68 -5.57 -6.03
N ILE A 102 -9.77 -4.31 -6.43
CA ILE A 102 -10.37 -3.27 -5.58
C ILE A 102 -11.81 -3.61 -5.14
N PRO A 103 -12.72 -4.08 -6.02
CA PRO A 103 -14.07 -4.42 -5.61
C PRO A 103 -14.14 -5.56 -4.60
N HIS A 104 -13.21 -6.52 -4.66
CA HIS A 104 -13.12 -7.61 -3.69
C HIS A 104 -12.91 -7.09 -2.25
N PHE A 105 -12.09 -6.05 -2.09
CA PHE A 105 -11.81 -5.44 -0.80
C PHE A 105 -12.73 -4.27 -0.44
N ARG A 106 -13.69 -3.96 -1.30
CA ARG A 106 -14.69 -2.92 -1.02
C ARG A 106 -15.48 -3.32 0.22
N GLY A 107 -15.33 -2.57 1.29
CA GLY A 107 -15.93 -2.89 2.59
C GLY A 107 -14.94 -3.36 3.67
N HIS A 108 -13.69 -3.71 3.33
CA HIS A 108 -12.65 -3.99 4.32
C HIS A 108 -12.33 -2.78 5.21
N THR A 109 -12.62 -1.56 4.76
CA THR A 109 -12.53 -0.34 5.56
C THR A 109 -13.71 -0.14 6.52
N GLN A 110 -14.78 -0.92 6.39
CA GLN A 110 -15.97 -0.81 7.25
C GLN A 110 -15.68 -0.94 8.74
N PRO A 111 -14.79 -1.85 9.21
CA PRO A 111 -14.42 -1.90 10.62
C PRO A 111 -13.78 -0.60 11.10
N MET A 112 -12.94 0.04 10.28
CA MET A 112 -12.31 1.33 10.61
C MET A 112 -13.33 2.47 10.64
N VAL A 113 -14.23 2.51 9.66
CA VAL A 113 -15.34 3.49 9.63
C VAL A 113 -16.20 3.34 10.88
N LYS A 114 -16.61 2.13 11.22
CA LYS A 114 -17.40 1.84 12.43
C LYS A 114 -16.64 2.18 13.72
N ALA A 115 -15.32 1.94 13.78
CA ALA A 115 -14.49 2.32 14.91
C ALA A 115 -14.44 3.85 15.06
N PHE A 116 -14.24 4.56 13.95
CA PHE A 116 -14.27 6.02 13.92
C PHE A 116 -15.63 6.58 14.35
N GLU A 117 -16.72 6.07 13.80
CA GLU A 117 -18.08 6.45 14.18
C GLU A 117 -18.33 6.23 15.67
N ARG A 118 -17.93 5.06 16.21
CA ARG A 118 -18.04 4.76 17.63
C ARG A 118 -17.25 5.75 18.48
N THR A 119 -15.96 5.97 18.16
CA THR A 119 -15.12 6.93 18.87
C THR A 119 -15.69 8.35 18.82
N SER A 120 -16.22 8.76 17.67
CA SER A 120 -16.87 10.06 17.51
C SER A 120 -18.13 10.18 18.36
N THR A 121 -18.93 9.12 18.46
CA THR A 121 -20.13 9.07 19.29
C THR A 121 -19.77 9.08 20.78
N ASP A 122 -18.80 8.26 21.19
CA ASP A 122 -18.33 8.19 22.57
C ASP A 122 -17.76 9.52 23.02
N ASN A 123 -17.02 10.21 22.15
CA ASN A 123 -16.48 11.55 22.39
C ASN A 123 -17.59 12.60 22.50
N ALA A 124 -18.62 12.52 21.65
CA ALA A 124 -19.78 13.41 21.71
C ALA A 124 -20.63 13.19 22.97
N THR A 125 -20.63 11.98 23.54
CA THR A 125 -21.35 11.65 24.80
C THR A 125 -20.54 11.93 26.05
N GLY A 126 -19.27 12.42 25.91
CA GLY A 126 -18.45 12.80 27.08
C GLY A 126 -17.81 11.61 27.80
N ILE A 127 -17.75 10.44 27.19
CA ILE A 127 -17.07 9.25 27.76
C ILE A 127 -15.54 9.45 27.84
N LEU A 128 -15.00 10.37 27.02
CA LEU A 128 -13.59 10.76 27.05
C LEU A 128 -13.43 12.27 27.28
N PRO A 129 -13.79 12.77 28.43
CA PRO A 129 -13.77 14.24 28.71
C PRO A 129 -12.35 14.82 28.69
N GLU A 130 -11.34 13.99 28.90
CA GLU A 130 -9.92 14.40 28.95
C GLU A 130 -9.31 14.68 27.57
N LEU A 131 -9.90 14.20 26.49
CA LEU A 131 -9.41 14.39 25.13
C LEU A 131 -10.04 15.60 24.42
N GLY A 132 -10.90 16.34 25.12
CA GLY A 132 -11.64 17.45 24.53
C GLY A 132 -12.59 16.95 23.43
N GLY A 133 -13.88 16.90 23.71
CA GLY A 133 -14.90 16.58 22.72
C GLY A 133 -14.81 17.53 21.51
N PRO A 134 -15.36 17.13 20.37
CA PRO A 134 -15.47 18.03 19.23
C PRO A 134 -16.21 19.30 19.68
N PRO A 135 -15.83 20.46 19.15
CA PRO A 135 -16.53 21.71 19.52
C PRO A 135 -18.01 21.50 19.24
N THR A 136 -18.81 21.72 20.27
CA THR A 136 -20.28 21.50 20.29
C THR A 136 -21.05 22.44 19.36
N SER A 137 -20.35 23.39 18.72
CA SER A 137 -20.86 24.26 17.67
C SER A 137 -19.78 24.56 16.66
N ALA A 138 -20.16 24.69 15.41
CA ALA A 138 -19.24 25.24 14.40
C ALA A 138 -18.74 26.60 14.92
N PRO A 139 -17.42 26.88 14.87
CA PRO A 139 -16.89 28.16 15.31
C PRO A 139 -17.61 29.27 14.56
N ASP A 140 -18.11 30.25 15.32
CA ASP A 140 -18.75 31.44 14.77
C ASP A 140 -17.84 32.03 13.67
N PRO A 141 -18.38 32.28 12.47
CA PRO A 141 -17.63 32.90 11.37
C PRO A 141 -16.92 34.20 11.75
N GLN A 142 -17.38 34.88 12.79
CA GLN A 142 -16.77 36.08 13.35
C GLN A 142 -15.47 35.79 14.10
N THR A 143 -15.38 34.66 14.81
CA THR A 143 -14.18 34.22 15.57
C THR A 143 -13.05 33.82 14.64
N ARG A 144 -13.37 33.38 13.42
CA ARG A 144 -12.38 33.03 12.38
C ARG A 144 -11.59 34.26 11.89
N LYS A 145 -12.19 35.45 11.93
CA LYS A 145 -11.54 36.69 11.48
C LYS A 145 -10.58 37.28 12.52
N SER A 146 -10.83 37.03 13.83
CA SER A 146 -9.96 37.54 14.89
C SER A 146 -8.66 36.78 15.05
N ASN A 147 -8.59 35.51 14.63
CA ASN A 147 -7.37 34.70 14.74
C ASN A 147 -6.42 34.83 13.53
N LEU A 148 -6.85 35.56 12.48
CA LEU A 148 -5.99 35.80 11.31
C LEU A 148 -4.87 36.80 11.58
N HIS A 149 -5.00 37.62 12.67
CA HIS A 149 -3.99 38.62 13.06
C HIS A 149 -2.82 38.06 13.87
N LEU A 150 -2.87 36.77 14.24
CA LEU A 150 -1.80 36.11 15.01
C LEU A 150 -0.79 35.34 14.16
N LEU A 151 -0.93 35.39 12.82
CA LEU A 151 -0.07 34.68 11.88
C LEU A 151 0.74 35.61 10.95
N ASN A 152 0.87 36.90 11.28
CA ASN A 152 1.78 37.83 10.60
C ASN A 152 2.90 38.28 11.53
#